data_c7b895a7a8c64b70a377c17fc3e8e1eb
#
_entry.id   c7b895a7a8c64b70a377c17fc3e8e1eb
#
_cell.length_a   1.000
_cell.length_b   1.000
_cell.length_c   1.000
_cell.angle_alpha   90.00
_cell.angle_beta   90.00
_cell.angle_gamma   90.00
#
_symmetry.space_group_name_H-M   'P 1'
#
loop_
_entity.id
_entity.type
_entity.pdbx_description
1 polymer ?
#
loop_
_entity_poly.entity_id
_entity_poly.type
_entity_poly.pdbx_seq_one_letter_code
_entity_poly.pdbx_strand_id
1 'polypeptide(L)'
;MFGFIYTDLSFFLPKVQGLSNFWMGVTIGVMAISLVVTSFPLGILADRYGRRRMLILGNTAASLSLVGFALTANLVLVLLVAAVEGIGEAAFAVSGSALLADKAGDEKRTLAFSLIAFLGWIAGALGGFAVSSVIPLQSLGLNIAQAHVALYLIVGLLGLSVTPLILKIKETPRHSGETQLGTKGILPRKSARVLIRFSTYSVMIAVGAGLFVPLMANWFFHAYGVTDEVSAPVLGFSSVLTAVAVFLSPKLASKFGLIQAIVLSQGLSTVFMVVVPISPTFGIAASVYTVRVFLMNLSNPLSQSLIMGLVSPDERGMASGLSASLWRLPNALSSTVGAIWIGLGLLALPFYVATVLYVLAIVSFWFLFKGTRLPEESRATVQPLVSSIEEESVVTV
;
A
#
# COMPACT_ATOMS: atom_id res chain seq x y z
N MET A 1 -0.60 -8.22 -11.33
CA MET A 1 -1.89 -7.54 -11.57
C MET A 1 -1.93 -6.19 -10.87
N PHE A 2 -1.98 -6.10 -9.53
CA PHE A 2 -2.03 -4.80 -8.81
C PHE A 2 -0.88 -3.85 -9.17
N GLY A 3 0.37 -4.29 -9.16
CA GLY A 3 1.50 -3.43 -9.53
C GLY A 3 1.39 -2.87 -10.96
N PHE A 4 0.84 -3.61 -11.89
CA PHE A 4 0.58 -3.17 -13.25
C PHE A 4 -0.47 -2.05 -13.28
N ILE A 5 -1.66 -2.29 -12.70
CA ILE A 5 -2.77 -1.31 -12.74
C ILE A 5 -2.41 0.00 -12.03
N TYR A 6 -1.74 -0.06 -10.88
CA TYR A 6 -1.30 1.14 -10.15
C TYR A 6 -0.20 1.92 -10.86
N THR A 7 0.56 1.29 -11.76
CA THR A 7 1.59 1.98 -12.55
C THR A 7 1.00 2.60 -13.80
N ASP A 8 0.18 1.85 -14.54
CA ASP A 8 -0.26 2.20 -15.88
C ASP A 8 -1.57 3.02 -15.92
N LEU A 9 -2.51 2.75 -15.01
CA LEU A 9 -3.87 3.31 -15.08
C LEU A 9 -3.89 4.85 -15.14
N SER A 10 -2.95 5.51 -14.45
CA SER A 10 -2.86 6.97 -14.43
C SER A 10 -2.41 7.58 -15.77
N PHE A 11 -1.81 6.78 -16.63
CA PHE A 11 -1.48 7.14 -18.01
C PHE A 11 -2.54 6.62 -18.99
N PHE A 12 -2.93 5.36 -18.87
CA PHE A 12 -3.85 4.68 -19.77
C PHE A 12 -5.20 5.40 -19.93
N LEU A 13 -5.84 5.77 -18.80
CA LEU A 13 -7.15 6.43 -18.87
C LEU A 13 -7.11 7.78 -19.61
N PRO A 14 -6.20 8.72 -19.30
CA PRO A 14 -6.20 10.01 -20.00
C PRO A 14 -5.57 9.96 -21.39
N LYS A 15 -4.54 9.15 -21.62
CA LYS A 15 -3.76 9.18 -22.86
C LYS A 15 -4.22 8.17 -23.91
N VAL A 16 -4.72 7.02 -23.47
CA VAL A 16 -5.19 5.96 -24.38
C VAL A 16 -6.70 6.01 -24.54
N GLN A 17 -7.45 6.16 -23.45
CA GLN A 17 -8.92 6.21 -23.49
C GLN A 17 -9.49 7.62 -23.64
N GLY A 18 -8.69 8.68 -23.53
CA GLY A 18 -9.12 10.07 -23.71
C GLY A 18 -9.94 10.64 -22.55
N LEU A 19 -9.96 10.01 -21.39
CA LEU A 19 -10.63 10.53 -20.19
C LEU A 19 -9.85 11.72 -19.61
N SER A 20 -10.56 12.69 -19.04
CA SER A 20 -9.86 13.79 -18.36
C SER A 20 -9.12 13.31 -17.10
N ASN A 21 -8.09 14.07 -16.69
CA ASN A 21 -7.36 13.80 -15.42
C ASN A 21 -8.29 13.80 -14.19
N PHE A 22 -9.36 14.60 -14.22
CA PHE A 22 -10.39 14.56 -13.18
C PHE A 22 -11.05 13.17 -13.10
N TRP A 23 -11.52 12.62 -14.22
CA TRP A 23 -12.19 11.32 -14.25
C TRP A 23 -11.23 10.16 -13.97
N MET A 24 -9.96 10.29 -14.34
CA MET A 24 -8.90 9.36 -13.93
C MET A 24 -8.78 9.33 -12.42
N GLY A 25 -8.67 10.51 -11.77
CA GLY A 25 -8.61 10.59 -10.29
C GLY A 25 -9.87 10.03 -9.62
N VAL A 26 -11.07 10.33 -10.18
CA VAL A 26 -12.35 9.76 -9.69
C VAL A 26 -12.35 8.23 -9.81
N THR A 27 -11.83 7.68 -10.89
CA THR A 27 -11.74 6.22 -11.10
C THR A 27 -10.88 5.56 -10.01
N ILE A 28 -9.71 6.11 -9.71
CA ILE A 28 -8.85 5.64 -8.61
C ILE A 28 -9.58 5.78 -7.27
N GLY A 29 -10.30 6.88 -7.07
CA GLY A 29 -11.12 7.10 -5.88
C GLY A 29 -12.21 6.05 -5.70
N VAL A 30 -12.94 5.71 -6.78
CA VAL A 30 -14.00 4.68 -6.78
C VAL A 30 -13.42 3.30 -6.43
N MET A 31 -12.27 2.92 -7.01
CA MET A 31 -11.59 1.66 -6.65
C MET A 31 -11.33 1.59 -5.14
N ALA A 32 -10.72 2.62 -4.58
CA ALA A 32 -10.35 2.63 -3.17
C ALA A 32 -11.56 2.70 -2.22
N ILE A 33 -12.59 3.48 -2.56
CA ILE A 33 -13.83 3.56 -1.78
C ILE A 33 -14.52 2.19 -1.78
N SER A 34 -14.66 1.56 -2.95
CA SER A 34 -15.26 0.24 -3.09
C SER A 34 -14.51 -0.81 -2.27
N LEU A 35 -13.16 -0.79 -2.31
CA LEU A 35 -12.32 -1.67 -1.49
C LEU A 35 -12.58 -1.46 0.01
N VAL A 36 -12.53 -0.23 0.50
CA VAL A 36 -12.66 0.07 1.93
C VAL A 36 -14.06 -0.28 2.44
N VAL A 37 -15.11 0.14 1.72
CA VAL A 37 -16.50 -0.09 2.12
C VAL A 37 -16.86 -1.57 2.12
N THR A 38 -16.33 -2.34 1.16
CA THR A 38 -16.68 -3.75 1.01
C THR A 38 -15.77 -4.70 1.80
N SER A 39 -14.60 -4.26 2.27
CA SER A 39 -13.66 -5.12 3.01
C SER A 39 -14.30 -5.78 4.24
N PHE A 40 -15.07 -5.05 5.04
CA PHE A 40 -15.71 -5.59 6.22
C PHE A 40 -16.88 -6.57 5.88
N PRO A 41 -17.86 -6.22 5.02
CA PRO A 41 -18.88 -7.16 4.59
C PRO A 41 -18.32 -8.43 3.94
N LEU A 42 -17.28 -8.28 3.09
CA LEU A 42 -16.64 -9.42 2.43
C LEU A 42 -15.88 -10.32 3.41
N GLY A 43 -15.36 -9.78 4.51
CA GLY A 43 -14.81 -10.55 5.61
C GLY A 43 -15.85 -11.48 6.25
N ILE A 44 -17.04 -10.94 6.57
CA ILE A 44 -18.17 -11.72 7.10
C ILE A 44 -18.61 -12.79 6.09
N LEU A 45 -18.72 -12.42 4.81
CA LEU A 45 -19.08 -13.35 3.75
C LEU A 45 -18.03 -14.47 3.58
N ALA A 46 -16.74 -14.14 3.69
CA ALA A 46 -15.65 -15.11 3.64
C ALA A 46 -15.71 -16.13 4.77
N ASP A 47 -16.04 -15.68 5.98
CA ASP A 47 -16.21 -16.58 7.13
C ASP A 47 -17.47 -17.45 7.00
N ARG A 48 -18.55 -16.95 6.36
CA ARG A 48 -19.82 -17.67 6.20
C ARG A 48 -19.84 -18.63 5.01
N TYR A 49 -19.33 -18.19 3.85
CA TYR A 49 -19.41 -18.95 2.58
C TYR A 49 -18.12 -19.70 2.22
N GLY A 50 -17.05 -19.49 2.98
CA GLY A 50 -15.73 -20.07 2.77
C GLY A 50 -14.74 -19.09 2.17
N ARG A 51 -13.55 -19.03 2.78
CA ARG A 51 -12.49 -18.09 2.39
C ARG A 51 -11.92 -18.37 1.01
N ARG A 52 -11.80 -19.65 0.65
CA ARG A 52 -11.34 -20.07 -0.68
C ARG A 52 -12.30 -19.60 -1.79
N ARG A 53 -13.62 -19.70 -1.57
CA ARG A 53 -14.62 -19.24 -2.55
C ARG A 53 -14.53 -17.72 -2.75
N MET A 54 -14.41 -16.98 -1.67
CA MET A 54 -14.26 -15.52 -1.72
C MET A 54 -12.93 -15.10 -2.35
N LEU A 55 -11.84 -15.86 -2.12
CA LEU A 55 -10.54 -15.63 -2.78
C LEU A 55 -10.64 -15.83 -4.30
N ILE A 56 -11.35 -16.88 -4.75
CA ILE A 56 -11.62 -17.14 -6.17
C ILE A 56 -12.45 -16.01 -6.78
N LEU A 57 -13.55 -15.62 -6.13
CA LEU A 57 -14.40 -14.53 -6.61
C LEU A 57 -13.63 -13.22 -6.70
N GLY A 58 -12.81 -12.91 -5.68
CA GLY A 58 -11.97 -11.72 -5.65
C GLY A 58 -10.94 -11.71 -6.77
N ASN A 59 -10.19 -12.82 -6.96
CA ASN A 59 -9.23 -12.93 -8.06
C ASN A 59 -9.89 -12.81 -9.43
N THR A 60 -11.04 -13.47 -9.62
CA THR A 60 -11.78 -13.44 -10.89
C THR A 60 -12.33 -12.04 -11.17
N ALA A 61 -12.94 -11.38 -10.18
CA ALA A 61 -13.47 -10.03 -10.33
C ALA A 61 -12.35 -9.03 -10.68
N ALA A 62 -11.23 -9.04 -9.95
CA ALA A 62 -10.10 -8.16 -10.23
C ALA A 62 -9.45 -8.45 -11.59
N SER A 63 -9.35 -9.71 -12.00
CA SER A 63 -8.82 -10.07 -13.32
C SER A 63 -9.74 -9.65 -14.46
N LEU A 64 -11.05 -9.84 -14.31
CA LEU A 64 -12.05 -9.40 -15.29
C LEU A 64 -12.13 -7.88 -15.37
N SER A 65 -11.85 -7.15 -14.30
CA SER A 65 -11.80 -5.68 -14.32
C SER A 65 -10.68 -5.16 -15.21
N LEU A 66 -9.51 -5.82 -15.25
CA LEU A 66 -8.46 -5.47 -16.22
C LEU A 66 -8.94 -5.65 -17.67
N VAL A 67 -9.61 -6.76 -17.96
CA VAL A 67 -10.23 -6.98 -19.27
C VAL A 67 -11.29 -5.91 -19.55
N GLY A 68 -12.09 -5.54 -18.54
CA GLY A 68 -13.09 -4.49 -18.64
C GLY A 68 -12.49 -3.12 -18.99
N PHE A 69 -11.40 -2.71 -18.32
CA PHE A 69 -10.69 -1.48 -18.67
C PHE A 69 -10.16 -1.48 -20.10
N ALA A 70 -9.70 -2.64 -20.60
CA ALA A 70 -9.23 -2.76 -21.99
C ALA A 70 -10.34 -2.56 -23.02
N LEU A 71 -11.58 -2.98 -22.71
CA LEU A 71 -12.67 -3.08 -23.67
C LEU A 71 -13.60 -1.86 -23.71
N THR A 72 -13.47 -0.91 -22.78
CA THR A 72 -14.38 0.25 -22.77
C THR A 72 -13.68 1.55 -22.40
N ALA A 73 -14.03 2.61 -23.14
CA ALA A 73 -13.72 4.01 -22.84
C ALA A 73 -14.96 4.78 -22.34
N ASN A 74 -16.12 4.11 -22.23
CA ASN A 74 -17.32 4.75 -21.70
C ASN A 74 -17.15 5.01 -20.20
N LEU A 75 -17.27 6.26 -19.78
CA LEU A 75 -17.05 6.71 -18.41
C LEU A 75 -17.84 5.90 -17.38
N VAL A 76 -19.14 5.66 -17.63
CA VAL A 76 -19.99 4.94 -16.67
C VAL A 76 -19.50 3.50 -16.52
N LEU A 77 -19.15 2.84 -17.61
CA LEU A 77 -18.61 1.49 -17.58
C LEU A 77 -17.22 1.45 -16.92
N VAL A 78 -16.35 2.42 -17.17
CA VAL A 78 -15.04 2.54 -16.49
C VAL A 78 -15.23 2.65 -14.99
N LEU A 79 -16.16 3.48 -14.50
CA LEU A 79 -16.45 3.60 -13.06
C LEU A 79 -17.04 2.32 -12.46
N LEU A 80 -17.90 1.61 -13.19
CA LEU A 80 -18.42 0.31 -12.77
C LEU A 80 -17.30 -0.75 -12.68
N VAL A 81 -16.43 -0.80 -13.69
CA VAL A 81 -15.25 -1.68 -13.70
C VAL A 81 -14.32 -1.35 -12.53
N ALA A 82 -14.09 -0.07 -12.24
CA ALA A 82 -13.31 0.38 -11.10
C ALA A 82 -13.92 -0.06 -9.76
N ALA A 83 -15.24 0.02 -9.62
CA ALA A 83 -15.93 -0.47 -8.44
C ALA A 83 -15.76 -1.99 -8.27
N VAL A 84 -15.92 -2.76 -9.36
CA VAL A 84 -15.73 -4.23 -9.36
C VAL A 84 -14.29 -4.59 -9.02
N GLU A 85 -13.31 -3.84 -9.53
CA GLU A 85 -11.89 -4.03 -9.20
C GLU A 85 -11.64 -3.84 -7.70
N GLY A 86 -12.11 -2.73 -7.11
CA GLY A 86 -11.96 -2.48 -5.68
C GLY A 86 -12.65 -3.55 -4.81
N ILE A 87 -13.83 -4.04 -5.19
CA ILE A 87 -14.53 -5.16 -4.53
C ILE A 87 -13.70 -6.45 -4.66
N GLY A 88 -13.15 -6.72 -5.85
CA GLY A 88 -12.30 -7.88 -6.13
C GLY A 88 -11.03 -7.86 -5.28
N GLU A 89 -10.33 -6.72 -5.21
CA GLU A 89 -9.15 -6.53 -4.37
C GLU A 89 -9.50 -6.76 -2.88
N ALA A 90 -10.61 -6.22 -2.40
CA ALA A 90 -11.06 -6.41 -1.02
C ALA A 90 -11.31 -7.90 -0.70
N ALA A 91 -12.06 -8.59 -1.55
CA ALA A 91 -12.37 -10.01 -1.39
C ALA A 91 -11.09 -10.87 -1.38
N PHE A 92 -10.15 -10.58 -2.30
CA PHE A 92 -8.87 -11.26 -2.39
C PHE A 92 -8.01 -11.01 -1.14
N ALA A 93 -7.83 -9.76 -0.73
CA ALA A 93 -6.98 -9.38 0.38
C ALA A 93 -7.47 -9.93 1.73
N VAL A 94 -8.77 -9.77 2.02
CA VAL A 94 -9.37 -10.22 3.28
C VAL A 94 -9.35 -11.75 3.37
N SER A 95 -9.78 -12.44 2.32
CA SER A 95 -9.84 -13.91 2.30
C SER A 95 -8.45 -14.54 2.28
N GLY A 96 -7.51 -13.95 1.52
CA GLY A 96 -6.12 -14.39 1.44
C GLY A 96 -5.40 -14.28 2.77
N SER A 97 -5.53 -13.14 3.45
CA SER A 97 -4.93 -12.92 4.78
C SER A 97 -5.49 -13.88 5.83
N ALA A 98 -6.80 -14.09 5.82
CA ALA A 98 -7.44 -15.01 6.76
C ALA A 98 -7.04 -16.47 6.50
N LEU A 99 -7.01 -16.89 5.23
CA LEU A 99 -6.60 -18.26 4.85
C LEU A 99 -5.12 -18.51 5.16
N LEU A 100 -4.27 -17.50 4.95
CA LEU A 100 -2.86 -17.56 5.31
C LEU A 100 -2.67 -17.74 6.83
N ALA A 101 -3.40 -16.95 7.64
CA ALA A 101 -3.34 -17.05 9.10
C ALA A 101 -3.74 -18.45 9.59
N ASP A 102 -4.78 -19.04 9.03
CA ASP A 102 -5.24 -20.39 9.40
C ASP A 102 -4.21 -21.47 9.04
N LYS A 103 -3.53 -21.32 7.90
CA LYS A 103 -2.58 -22.33 7.43
C LYS A 103 -1.19 -22.23 8.04
N ALA A 104 -0.76 -21.03 8.37
CA ALA A 104 0.57 -20.79 8.93
C ALA A 104 0.70 -21.28 10.38
N GLY A 105 -0.41 -21.35 11.13
CA GLY A 105 -0.39 -21.60 12.57
C GLY A 105 0.28 -20.44 13.34
N ASP A 106 0.27 -20.49 14.66
CA ASP A 106 0.77 -19.37 15.48
C ASP A 106 2.28 -19.19 15.37
N GLU A 107 3.05 -20.29 15.33
CA GLU A 107 4.53 -20.24 15.28
C GLU A 107 5.09 -19.63 13.99
N LYS A 108 4.46 -19.91 12.84
CA LYS A 108 4.97 -19.49 11.52
C LYS A 108 4.20 -18.31 10.91
N ARG A 109 3.19 -17.78 11.63
CA ARG A 109 2.32 -16.70 11.14
C ARG A 109 3.13 -15.48 10.70
N THR A 110 4.02 -14.97 11.54
CA THR A 110 4.83 -13.80 11.24
C THR A 110 5.69 -14.00 10.00
N LEU A 111 6.36 -15.16 9.89
CA LEU A 111 7.18 -15.49 8.73
C LEU A 111 6.31 -15.56 7.44
N ALA A 112 5.14 -16.19 7.50
CA ALA A 112 4.25 -16.33 6.36
C ALA A 112 3.75 -14.97 5.85
N PHE A 113 3.34 -14.08 6.76
CA PHE A 113 2.92 -12.71 6.39
C PHE A 113 4.10 -11.89 5.83
N SER A 114 5.29 -12.01 6.40
CA SER A 114 6.49 -11.33 5.89
C SER A 114 6.86 -11.80 4.49
N LEU A 115 6.80 -13.11 4.23
CA LEU A 115 7.07 -13.67 2.89
C LEU A 115 6.04 -13.19 1.87
N ILE A 116 4.74 -13.21 2.21
CA ILE A 116 3.70 -12.70 1.29
C ILE A 116 3.85 -11.21 1.03
N ALA A 117 4.18 -10.41 2.03
CA ALA A 117 4.45 -8.99 1.85
C ALA A 117 5.66 -8.77 0.92
N PHE A 118 6.75 -9.49 1.14
CA PHE A 118 7.93 -9.43 0.27
C PHE A 118 7.62 -9.84 -1.17
N LEU A 119 6.96 -10.99 -1.36
CA LEU A 119 6.54 -11.47 -2.68
C LEU A 119 5.56 -10.50 -3.34
N GLY A 120 4.69 -9.85 -2.56
CA GLY A 120 3.78 -8.81 -3.02
C GLY A 120 4.52 -7.61 -3.62
N TRP A 121 5.59 -7.12 -2.98
CA TRP A 121 6.42 -6.04 -3.51
C TRP A 121 7.19 -6.44 -4.77
N ILE A 122 7.74 -7.66 -4.82
CA ILE A 122 8.39 -8.19 -6.03
C ILE A 122 7.37 -8.34 -7.17
N ALA A 123 6.19 -8.91 -6.90
CA ALA A 123 5.13 -9.00 -7.90
C ALA A 123 4.63 -7.62 -8.35
N GLY A 124 4.61 -6.63 -7.44
CA GLY A 124 4.36 -5.23 -7.77
C GLY A 124 5.38 -4.66 -8.75
N ALA A 125 6.67 -4.92 -8.50
CA ALA A 125 7.75 -4.53 -9.39
C ALA A 125 7.62 -5.18 -10.78
N LEU A 126 7.37 -6.49 -10.84
CA LEU A 126 7.15 -7.20 -12.11
C LEU A 126 5.95 -6.64 -12.88
N GLY A 127 4.86 -6.28 -12.17
CA GLY A 127 3.71 -5.61 -12.77
C GLY A 127 4.07 -4.23 -13.36
N GLY A 128 4.87 -3.44 -12.64
CA GLY A 128 5.39 -2.17 -13.14
C GLY A 128 6.27 -2.35 -14.38
N PHE A 129 7.23 -3.28 -14.35
CA PHE A 129 8.08 -3.59 -15.51
C PHE A 129 7.28 -4.11 -16.71
N ALA A 130 6.16 -4.81 -16.48
CA ALA A 130 5.32 -5.31 -17.56
C ALA A 130 4.78 -4.19 -18.47
N VAL A 131 4.61 -2.96 -17.95
CA VAL A 131 4.19 -1.81 -18.75
C VAL A 131 5.19 -1.50 -19.88
N SER A 132 6.49 -1.70 -19.66
CA SER A 132 7.51 -1.51 -20.69
C SER A 132 7.39 -2.48 -21.87
N SER A 133 6.57 -3.54 -21.74
CA SER A 133 6.27 -4.44 -22.87
C SER A 133 5.41 -3.77 -23.96
N VAL A 134 4.94 -2.54 -23.74
CA VAL A 134 4.36 -1.70 -24.81
C VAL A 134 5.36 -1.51 -25.95
N ILE A 135 6.66 -1.28 -25.63
CA ILE A 135 7.72 -1.05 -26.64
C ILE A 135 7.85 -2.24 -27.63
N PRO A 136 8.09 -3.48 -27.18
CA PRO A 136 8.16 -4.61 -28.09
C PRO A 136 6.83 -4.91 -28.79
N LEU A 137 5.68 -4.63 -28.19
CA LEU A 137 4.39 -4.76 -28.85
C LEU A 137 4.22 -3.77 -30.01
N GLN A 138 4.72 -2.55 -29.85
CA GLN A 138 4.76 -1.58 -30.93
C GLN A 138 5.69 -2.02 -32.09
N SER A 139 6.82 -2.66 -31.77
CA SER A 139 7.70 -3.20 -32.81
C SER A 139 7.07 -4.32 -33.63
N LEU A 140 6.02 -4.97 -33.11
CA LEU A 140 5.18 -5.93 -33.83
C LEU A 140 4.08 -5.28 -34.67
N GLY A 141 4.05 -3.93 -34.78
CA GLY A 141 3.11 -3.20 -35.60
C GLY A 141 1.85 -2.69 -34.89
N LEU A 142 1.72 -2.89 -33.59
CA LEU A 142 0.63 -2.32 -32.81
C LEU A 142 0.85 -0.83 -32.55
N ASN A 143 -0.20 -0.02 -32.64
CA ASN A 143 -0.11 1.35 -32.14
C ASN A 143 -0.12 1.37 -30.60
N ILE A 144 0.20 2.53 -30.00
CA ILE A 144 0.33 2.66 -28.53
C ILE A 144 -0.94 2.22 -27.79
N ALA A 145 -2.12 2.60 -28.30
CA ALA A 145 -3.40 2.23 -27.69
C ALA A 145 -3.66 0.72 -27.77
N GLN A 146 -3.39 0.09 -28.91
CA GLN A 146 -3.51 -1.35 -29.11
C GLN A 146 -2.53 -2.12 -28.22
N ALA A 147 -1.30 -1.63 -28.05
CA ALA A 147 -0.29 -2.25 -27.18
C ALA A 147 -0.72 -2.23 -25.70
N HIS A 148 -1.25 -1.11 -25.20
CA HIS A 148 -1.79 -1.03 -23.84
C HIS A 148 -3.01 -1.94 -23.68
N VAL A 149 -3.99 -1.91 -24.61
CA VAL A 149 -5.15 -2.81 -24.56
C VAL A 149 -4.71 -4.26 -24.54
N ALA A 150 -3.73 -4.66 -25.37
CA ALA A 150 -3.19 -6.00 -25.37
C ALA A 150 -2.56 -6.37 -24.01
N LEU A 151 -1.82 -5.46 -23.37
CA LEU A 151 -1.25 -5.69 -22.04
C LEU A 151 -2.34 -5.88 -20.97
N TYR A 152 -3.37 -5.06 -20.95
CA TYR A 152 -4.49 -5.24 -20.01
C TYR A 152 -5.17 -6.61 -20.19
N LEU A 153 -5.37 -7.04 -21.45
CA LEU A 153 -5.93 -8.36 -21.75
C LEU A 153 -4.99 -9.48 -21.30
N ILE A 154 -3.70 -9.38 -21.61
CA ILE A 154 -2.69 -10.39 -21.23
C ILE A 154 -2.62 -10.51 -19.69
N VAL A 155 -2.48 -9.40 -18.98
CA VAL A 155 -2.36 -9.40 -17.51
C VAL A 155 -3.67 -9.87 -16.86
N GLY A 156 -4.82 -9.49 -17.40
CA GLY A 156 -6.13 -9.96 -16.94
C GLY A 156 -6.30 -11.47 -17.12
N LEU A 157 -5.95 -12.00 -18.30
CA LEU A 157 -6.00 -13.45 -18.60
C LEU A 157 -4.99 -14.23 -17.75
N LEU A 158 -3.79 -13.72 -17.54
CA LEU A 158 -2.81 -14.31 -16.62
C LEU A 158 -3.35 -14.32 -15.18
N GLY A 159 -4.04 -13.26 -14.74
CA GLY A 159 -4.73 -13.25 -13.45
C GLY A 159 -5.80 -14.32 -13.34
N LEU A 160 -6.61 -14.52 -14.39
CA LEU A 160 -7.60 -15.60 -14.45
C LEU A 160 -6.96 -16.99 -14.42
N SER A 161 -5.80 -17.18 -15.04
CA SER A 161 -5.09 -18.46 -15.04
C SER A 161 -4.62 -18.91 -13.66
N VAL A 162 -4.55 -18.02 -12.68
CA VAL A 162 -4.26 -18.34 -11.27
C VAL A 162 -5.46 -18.98 -10.57
N THR A 163 -6.69 -18.75 -11.03
CA THR A 163 -7.91 -19.30 -10.42
C THR A 163 -7.89 -20.82 -10.23
N PRO A 164 -7.46 -21.65 -11.21
CA PRO A 164 -7.32 -23.09 -11.04
C PRO A 164 -6.31 -23.48 -9.94
N LEU A 165 -5.27 -22.69 -9.71
CA LEU A 165 -4.31 -22.92 -8.62
C LEU A 165 -4.97 -22.67 -7.26
N ILE A 166 -5.78 -21.61 -7.15
CA ILE A 166 -6.55 -21.32 -5.93
C ILE A 166 -7.56 -22.45 -5.64
N LEU A 167 -8.12 -23.07 -6.67
CA LEU A 167 -9.02 -24.25 -6.52
C LEU A 167 -8.35 -25.44 -5.85
N LYS A 168 -7.02 -25.58 -5.91
CA LYS A 168 -6.26 -26.67 -5.27
C LYS A 168 -6.00 -26.41 -3.77
N ILE A 169 -6.23 -25.19 -3.28
CA ILE A 169 -6.04 -24.86 -1.87
C ILE A 169 -7.13 -25.57 -1.06
N LYS A 170 -6.73 -26.48 -0.16
CA LYS A 170 -7.66 -27.15 0.77
C LYS A 170 -8.05 -26.17 1.87
N GLU A 171 -9.33 -25.96 2.08
CA GLU A 171 -9.85 -25.19 3.21
C GLU A 171 -10.07 -26.12 4.39
N THR A 172 -9.60 -25.76 5.57
CA THR A 172 -9.86 -26.50 6.79
C THR A 172 -11.29 -26.22 7.22
N PRO A 173 -12.14 -27.23 7.40
CA PRO A 173 -13.52 -27.01 7.86
C PRO A 173 -13.49 -26.31 9.22
N ARG A 174 -14.08 -25.13 9.30
CA ARG A 174 -14.24 -24.42 10.57
C ARG A 174 -15.48 -24.94 11.27
N HIS A 175 -15.34 -25.32 12.53
CA HIS A 175 -16.53 -25.59 13.35
C HIS A 175 -17.32 -24.29 13.50
N SER A 176 -18.59 -24.33 13.13
CA SER A 176 -19.52 -23.19 13.07
C SER A 176 -19.83 -22.54 14.44
N GLY A 177 -19.08 -22.86 15.48
CA GLY A 177 -19.29 -22.42 16.86
C GLY A 177 -18.49 -21.24 17.35
N GLU A 178 -17.46 -20.79 16.60
CA GLU A 178 -16.53 -19.76 17.08
C GLU A 178 -16.61 -18.42 16.35
N THR A 179 -17.67 -18.15 15.63
CA THR A 179 -17.95 -16.77 15.20
C THR A 179 -18.42 -15.99 16.43
N GLN A 180 -17.54 -15.78 17.38
CA GLN A 180 -17.70 -14.68 18.31
C GLN A 180 -17.55 -13.37 17.52
N LEU A 181 -18.62 -12.99 16.84
CA LEU A 181 -18.98 -11.59 16.67
C LEU A 181 -19.17 -11.05 18.10
N GLY A 182 -18.05 -10.88 18.80
CA GLY A 182 -18.06 -10.12 20.02
C GLY A 182 -18.57 -8.73 19.63
N THR A 183 -19.78 -8.42 20.05
CA THR A 183 -20.41 -7.11 20.09
C THR A 183 -19.63 -6.12 20.98
N LYS A 184 -18.31 -6.27 21.05
CA LYS A 184 -17.38 -5.27 21.60
C LYS A 184 -17.28 -4.20 20.55
N GLY A 185 -17.88 -3.07 20.83
CA GLY A 185 -18.14 -1.92 19.98
C GLY A 185 -17.14 -1.69 18.84
N ILE A 186 -17.65 -1.15 17.74
CA ILE A 186 -16.95 -0.89 16.47
C ILE A 186 -15.69 -0.01 16.62
N LEU A 187 -15.48 0.60 17.77
CA LEU A 187 -14.34 1.46 18.07
C LEU A 187 -13.53 0.94 19.26
N PRO A 188 -12.19 0.89 19.15
CA PRO A 188 -11.30 0.50 20.23
C PRO A 188 -11.37 1.54 21.36
N ARG A 189 -11.93 1.15 22.51
CA ARG A 189 -12.11 2.10 23.64
C ARG A 189 -10.85 2.25 24.48
N LYS A 190 -10.12 1.16 24.72
CA LYS A 190 -8.90 1.16 25.56
C LYS A 190 -7.75 1.90 24.89
N SER A 191 -7.56 1.71 23.59
CA SER A 191 -6.46 2.28 22.80
C SER A 191 -6.86 3.55 22.03
N ALA A 192 -8.08 4.06 22.23
CA ALA A 192 -8.64 5.17 21.44
C ALA A 192 -7.72 6.38 21.36
N ARG A 193 -7.12 6.80 22.47
CA ARG A 193 -6.22 7.97 22.51
C ARG A 193 -4.97 7.76 21.65
N VAL A 194 -4.37 6.58 21.69
CA VAL A 194 -3.20 6.24 20.88
C VAL A 194 -3.59 6.18 19.40
N LEU A 195 -4.72 5.54 19.10
CA LEU A 195 -5.21 5.42 17.73
C LEU A 195 -5.58 6.77 17.11
N ILE A 196 -6.23 7.67 17.85
CA ILE A 196 -6.53 9.03 17.36
C ILE A 196 -5.24 9.80 17.03
N ARG A 197 -4.23 9.75 17.93
CA ARG A 197 -2.94 10.39 17.68
C ARG A 197 -2.24 9.84 16.45
N PHE A 198 -2.21 8.52 16.32
CA PHE A 198 -1.61 7.85 15.15
C PHE A 198 -2.42 8.12 13.87
N SER A 199 -3.74 8.14 13.96
CA SER A 199 -4.64 8.43 12.83
C SER A 199 -4.41 9.84 12.27
N THR A 200 -4.26 10.84 13.12
CA THR A 200 -3.98 12.23 12.69
C THR A 200 -2.70 12.29 11.85
N TYR A 201 -1.62 11.68 12.34
CA TYR A 201 -0.38 11.55 11.57
C TYR A 201 -0.57 10.78 10.26
N SER A 202 -1.20 9.59 10.31
CA SER A 202 -1.40 8.72 9.15
C SER A 202 -2.22 9.37 8.05
N VAL A 203 -3.31 10.07 8.41
CA VAL A 203 -4.18 10.77 7.45
C VAL A 203 -3.42 11.89 6.74
N MET A 204 -2.61 12.67 7.45
CA MET A 204 -1.81 13.75 6.84
C MET A 204 -0.80 13.18 5.83
N ILE A 205 -0.10 12.09 6.18
CA ILE A 205 0.81 11.40 5.26
C ILE A 205 0.03 10.82 4.08
N ALA A 206 -1.12 10.19 4.32
CA ALA A 206 -1.95 9.57 3.27
C ALA A 206 -2.49 10.59 2.27
N VAL A 207 -3.00 11.73 2.75
CA VAL A 207 -3.46 12.84 1.89
C VAL A 207 -2.29 13.37 1.06
N GLY A 208 -1.15 13.64 1.68
CA GLY A 208 0.03 14.14 0.96
C GLY A 208 0.54 13.13 -0.09
N ALA A 209 0.60 11.84 0.26
CA ALA A 209 1.00 10.79 -0.67
C ALA A 209 0.04 10.68 -1.86
N GLY A 210 -1.26 10.75 -1.63
CA GLY A 210 -2.27 10.62 -2.67
C GLY A 210 -2.20 11.73 -3.72
N LEU A 211 -1.76 12.93 -3.36
CA LEU A 211 -1.64 14.04 -4.30
C LEU A 211 -0.71 13.76 -5.49
N PHE A 212 0.24 12.84 -5.38
CA PHE A 212 1.21 12.58 -6.46
C PHE A 212 1.63 11.11 -6.63
N VAL A 213 1.69 10.29 -5.57
CA VAL A 213 2.26 8.92 -5.67
C VAL A 213 1.52 8.05 -6.71
N PRO A 214 0.18 7.92 -6.68
CA PRO A 214 -0.53 7.12 -7.68
C PRO A 214 -0.55 7.77 -9.08
N LEU A 215 -0.06 9.01 -9.20
CA LEU A 215 -0.11 9.81 -10.41
C LEU A 215 1.27 10.01 -11.05
N MET A 216 2.31 9.32 -10.56
CA MET A 216 3.70 9.59 -10.96
C MET A 216 3.96 9.35 -12.45
N ALA A 217 3.37 8.31 -13.06
CA ALA A 217 3.50 8.08 -14.50
C ALA A 217 2.92 9.26 -15.29
N ASN A 218 1.70 9.68 -14.93
CA ASN A 218 1.05 10.84 -15.55
C ASN A 218 1.82 12.15 -15.30
N TRP A 219 2.39 12.32 -14.09
CA TRP A 219 3.22 13.48 -13.76
C TRP A 219 4.50 13.52 -14.61
N PHE A 220 5.23 12.40 -14.73
CA PHE A 220 6.42 12.32 -15.59
C PHE A 220 6.12 12.66 -17.05
N PHE A 221 4.94 12.23 -17.53
CA PHE A 221 4.50 12.60 -18.88
C PHE A 221 4.29 14.12 -19.03
N HIS A 222 3.59 14.76 -18.09
CA HIS A 222 3.34 16.21 -18.17
C HIS A 222 4.58 17.07 -17.92
N ALA A 223 5.51 16.59 -17.09
CA ALA A 223 6.73 17.34 -16.75
C ALA A 223 7.82 17.20 -17.80
N TYR A 224 7.98 16.02 -18.40
CA TYR A 224 9.13 15.70 -19.26
C TYR A 224 8.74 15.11 -20.62
N GLY A 225 7.47 14.92 -20.91
CA GLY A 225 7.01 14.26 -22.14
C GLY A 225 7.33 12.76 -22.19
N VAL A 226 7.70 12.15 -21.07
CA VAL A 226 8.10 10.75 -20.99
C VAL A 226 6.88 9.88 -20.80
N THR A 227 6.68 8.93 -21.71
CA THR A 227 5.57 7.98 -21.66
C THR A 227 5.74 6.95 -20.54
N ASP A 228 4.67 6.24 -20.21
CA ASP A 228 4.65 5.31 -19.08
C ASP A 228 5.52 4.07 -19.31
N GLU A 229 5.64 3.58 -20.54
CA GLU A 229 6.55 2.47 -20.86
C GLU A 229 8.02 2.78 -20.55
N VAL A 230 8.42 4.06 -20.54
CA VAL A 230 9.76 4.52 -20.18
C VAL A 230 9.85 4.84 -18.69
N SER A 231 8.78 5.37 -18.08
CA SER A 231 8.77 5.70 -16.65
C SER A 231 8.46 4.50 -15.74
N ALA A 232 7.75 3.48 -16.25
CA ALA A 232 7.34 2.30 -15.49
C ALA A 232 8.53 1.48 -14.92
N PRO A 233 9.69 1.30 -15.60
CA PRO A 233 10.87 0.68 -14.99
C PRO A 233 11.34 1.38 -13.72
N VAL A 234 11.26 2.71 -13.66
CA VAL A 234 11.62 3.49 -12.46
C VAL A 234 10.65 3.17 -11.32
N LEU A 235 9.36 3.14 -11.61
CA LEU A 235 8.32 2.82 -10.63
C LEU A 235 8.43 1.36 -10.16
N GLY A 236 8.69 0.43 -11.08
CA GLY A 236 8.97 -0.97 -10.78
C GLY A 236 10.22 -1.13 -9.90
N PHE A 237 11.31 -0.46 -10.24
CA PHE A 237 12.55 -0.48 -9.45
C PHE A 237 12.34 0.12 -8.05
N SER A 238 11.54 1.18 -7.94
CA SER A 238 11.16 1.76 -6.64
C SER A 238 10.43 0.72 -5.75
N SER A 239 9.63 -0.18 -6.33
CA SER A 239 8.98 -1.27 -5.60
C SER A 239 9.99 -2.32 -5.09
N VAL A 240 11.03 -2.65 -5.89
CA VAL A 240 12.14 -3.50 -5.44
C VAL A 240 12.87 -2.85 -4.26
N LEU A 241 13.19 -1.56 -4.36
CA LEU A 241 13.83 -0.84 -3.26
C LEU A 241 12.95 -0.76 -2.01
N THR A 242 11.63 -0.70 -2.17
CA THR A 242 10.70 -0.80 -1.04
C THR A 242 10.82 -2.16 -0.34
N ALA A 243 10.94 -3.26 -1.08
CA ALA A 243 11.19 -4.58 -0.49
C ALA A 243 12.50 -4.60 0.29
N VAL A 244 13.57 -4.01 -0.24
CA VAL A 244 14.86 -3.87 0.45
C VAL A 244 14.74 -3.01 1.71
N ALA A 245 13.99 -1.90 1.65
CA ALA A 245 13.75 -1.02 2.80
C ALA A 245 13.13 -1.76 3.99
N VAL A 246 12.20 -2.68 3.74
CA VAL A 246 11.57 -3.51 4.78
C VAL A 246 12.61 -4.30 5.58
N PHE A 247 13.63 -4.87 4.92
CA PHE A 247 14.72 -5.61 5.60
C PHE A 247 15.71 -4.72 6.33
N LEU A 248 15.89 -3.48 5.88
CA LEU A 248 16.84 -2.54 6.51
C LEU A 248 16.22 -1.80 7.70
N SER A 249 14.90 -1.68 7.76
CA SER A 249 14.20 -0.92 8.79
C SER A 249 14.50 -1.38 10.23
N PRO A 250 14.61 -2.68 10.59
CA PRO A 250 14.97 -3.09 11.95
C PRO A 250 16.38 -2.65 12.35
N LYS A 251 17.33 -2.68 11.40
CA LYS A 251 18.70 -2.20 11.65
C LYS A 251 18.73 -0.69 11.91
N LEU A 252 17.90 0.08 11.22
CA LEU A 252 17.77 1.52 11.46
C LEU A 252 17.20 1.80 12.85
N ALA A 253 16.16 1.06 13.25
CA ALA A 253 15.53 1.18 14.56
C ALA A 253 16.46 0.77 15.71
N SER A 254 17.27 -0.28 15.54
CA SER A 254 18.25 -0.72 16.57
C SER A 254 19.35 0.31 16.79
N LYS A 255 19.72 1.09 15.76
CA LYS A 255 20.78 2.11 15.84
C LYS A 255 20.31 3.45 16.42
N PHE A 256 19.14 3.90 16.03
CA PHE A 256 18.63 5.24 16.34
C PHE A 256 17.44 5.25 17.31
N GLY A 257 16.88 4.07 17.61
CA GLY A 257 15.59 3.95 18.28
C GLY A 257 14.41 4.07 17.29
N LEU A 258 13.27 3.50 17.67
CA LEU A 258 12.13 3.33 16.78
C LEU A 258 11.55 4.67 16.26
N ILE A 259 11.31 5.61 17.18
CA ILE A 259 10.69 6.90 16.88
C ILE A 259 11.63 7.78 16.06
N GLN A 260 12.93 7.84 16.46
CA GLN A 260 13.93 8.61 15.75
C GLN A 260 14.16 8.06 14.33
N ALA A 261 14.16 6.74 14.16
CA ALA A 261 14.30 6.10 12.86
C ALA A 261 13.14 6.47 11.91
N ILE A 262 11.89 6.52 12.41
CA ILE A 262 10.72 6.95 11.65
C ILE A 262 10.86 8.43 11.23
N VAL A 263 11.14 9.31 12.18
CA VAL A 263 11.25 10.76 11.93
C VAL A 263 12.40 11.07 10.98
N LEU A 264 13.55 10.44 11.16
CA LEU A 264 14.73 10.65 10.32
C LEU A 264 14.50 10.19 8.88
N SER A 265 13.96 8.98 8.70
CA SER A 265 13.72 8.43 7.36
C SER A 265 12.66 9.22 6.59
N GLN A 266 11.56 9.59 7.25
CA GLN A 266 10.50 10.40 6.64
C GLN A 266 10.94 11.85 6.43
N GLY A 267 11.65 12.44 7.37
CA GLY A 267 12.20 13.79 7.23
C GLY A 267 13.14 13.91 6.03
N LEU A 268 14.08 12.97 5.91
CA LEU A 268 14.99 12.92 4.76
C LEU A 268 14.24 12.66 3.45
N SER A 269 13.25 11.75 3.45
CA SER A 269 12.36 11.53 2.30
C SER A 269 11.64 12.81 1.87
N THR A 270 11.21 13.64 2.83
CA THR A 270 10.52 14.90 2.55
C THR A 270 11.44 15.94 1.89
N VAL A 271 12.73 15.97 2.26
CA VAL A 271 13.72 16.80 1.57
C VAL A 271 13.84 16.40 0.09
N PHE A 272 13.98 15.10 -0.19
CA PHE A 272 14.01 14.61 -1.58
C PHE A 272 12.72 14.91 -2.34
N MET A 273 11.57 14.89 -1.67
CA MET A 273 10.27 15.19 -2.28
C MET A 273 10.21 16.63 -2.83
N VAL A 274 10.80 17.61 -2.15
CA VAL A 274 10.88 19.00 -2.62
C VAL A 274 11.73 19.12 -3.89
N VAL A 275 12.75 18.27 -4.03
CA VAL A 275 13.68 18.30 -5.17
C VAL A 275 13.08 17.70 -6.44
N VAL A 276 12.11 16.78 -6.34
CA VAL A 276 11.48 16.12 -7.52
C VAL A 276 10.97 17.15 -8.54
N PRO A 277 10.07 18.11 -8.20
CA PRO A 277 9.47 19.00 -9.20
C PRO A 277 10.41 20.07 -9.76
N ILE A 278 11.56 20.31 -9.14
CA ILE A 278 12.57 21.26 -9.63
C ILE A 278 13.70 20.58 -10.40
N SER A 279 13.65 19.26 -10.56
CA SER A 279 14.67 18.49 -11.28
C SER A 279 14.67 18.84 -12.77
N PRO A 280 15.83 19.13 -13.37
CA PRO A 280 15.88 19.63 -14.76
C PRO A 280 15.65 18.55 -15.82
N THR A 281 15.80 17.25 -15.47
CA THR A 281 15.64 16.14 -16.41
C THR A 281 14.88 14.99 -15.77
N PHE A 282 14.24 14.17 -16.61
CA PHE A 282 13.57 12.95 -16.16
C PHE A 282 14.48 12.03 -15.34
N GLY A 283 15.73 11.80 -15.80
CA GLY A 283 16.67 10.90 -15.11
C GLY A 283 16.99 11.36 -13.69
N ILE A 284 17.14 12.67 -13.46
CA ILE A 284 17.38 13.24 -12.13
C ILE A 284 16.10 13.12 -11.29
N ALA A 285 14.95 13.52 -11.83
CA ALA A 285 13.66 13.42 -11.12
C ALA A 285 13.35 11.97 -10.72
N ALA A 286 13.56 11.02 -11.62
CA ALA A 286 13.39 9.59 -11.40
C ALA A 286 14.30 9.06 -10.28
N SER A 287 15.58 9.44 -10.29
CA SER A 287 16.55 9.05 -9.26
C SER A 287 16.19 9.63 -7.89
N VAL A 288 15.87 10.91 -7.84
CA VAL A 288 15.46 11.61 -6.61
C VAL A 288 14.15 11.00 -6.05
N TYR A 289 13.17 10.73 -6.91
CA TYR A 289 11.94 10.08 -6.54
C TYR A 289 12.15 8.67 -5.97
N THR A 290 13.02 7.90 -6.60
CA THR A 290 13.38 6.55 -6.17
C THR A 290 14.02 6.53 -4.78
N VAL A 291 14.97 7.45 -4.52
CA VAL A 291 15.55 7.63 -3.18
C VAL A 291 14.49 8.05 -2.16
N ARG A 292 13.61 8.97 -2.54
CA ARG A 292 12.49 9.40 -1.71
C ARG A 292 11.58 8.22 -1.33
N VAL A 293 11.22 7.37 -2.29
CA VAL A 293 10.38 6.18 -2.06
C VAL A 293 11.06 5.22 -1.10
N PHE A 294 12.34 4.91 -1.32
CA PHE A 294 13.12 4.05 -0.44
C PHE A 294 13.13 4.56 1.01
N LEU A 295 13.48 5.83 1.22
CA LEU A 295 13.54 6.46 2.53
C LEU A 295 12.18 6.45 3.24
N MET A 296 11.10 6.77 2.51
CA MET A 296 9.75 6.77 3.09
C MET A 296 9.32 5.38 3.55
N ASN A 297 9.64 4.36 2.75
CA ASN A 297 9.22 2.98 3.04
C ASN A 297 10.04 2.30 4.14
N LEU A 298 11.21 2.83 4.51
CA LEU A 298 11.94 2.41 5.72
C LEU A 298 11.09 2.59 6.99
N SER A 299 10.24 3.61 7.04
CA SER A 299 9.40 3.90 8.22
C SER A 299 8.15 3.01 8.34
N ASN A 300 7.70 2.36 7.27
CA ASN A 300 6.43 1.62 7.27
C ASN A 300 6.39 0.46 8.28
N PRO A 301 7.35 -0.49 8.30
CA PRO A 301 7.35 -1.56 9.30
C PRO A 301 7.51 -1.04 10.73
N LEU A 302 8.28 0.05 10.89
CA LEU A 302 8.51 0.66 12.19
C LEU A 302 7.24 1.30 12.75
N SER A 303 6.48 2.01 11.90
CA SER A 303 5.20 2.60 12.27
C SER A 303 4.15 1.54 12.63
N GLN A 304 4.13 0.42 11.89
CA GLN A 304 3.27 -0.72 12.20
C GLN A 304 3.66 -1.38 13.53
N SER A 305 4.95 -1.57 13.77
CA SER A 305 5.46 -2.12 15.04
C SER A 305 5.08 -1.22 16.22
N LEU A 306 5.27 0.11 16.08
CA LEU A 306 4.90 1.08 17.11
C LEU A 306 3.42 0.99 17.47
N ILE A 307 2.52 1.05 16.49
CA ILE A 307 1.09 1.04 16.78
C ILE A 307 0.63 -0.30 17.36
N MET A 308 1.16 -1.43 16.86
CA MET A 308 0.83 -2.76 17.39
C MET A 308 1.38 -2.99 18.80
N GLY A 309 2.49 -2.35 19.16
CA GLY A 309 3.06 -2.39 20.51
C GLY A 309 2.29 -1.55 21.52
N LEU A 310 1.65 -0.45 21.07
CA LEU A 310 0.90 0.49 21.92
C LEU A 310 -0.58 0.14 22.08
N VAL A 311 -1.13 -0.66 21.15
CA VAL A 311 -2.53 -1.06 21.18
C VAL A 311 -2.71 -2.35 21.99
N SER A 312 -3.79 -2.39 22.78
CA SER A 312 -4.17 -3.58 23.56
C SER A 312 -4.29 -4.81 22.67
N PRO A 313 -3.81 -5.99 23.10
CA PRO A 313 -3.81 -7.21 22.27
C PRO A 313 -5.18 -7.58 21.70
N ASP A 314 -6.25 -7.35 22.46
CA ASP A 314 -7.65 -7.58 22.08
C ASP A 314 -8.19 -6.59 21.03
N GLU A 315 -7.51 -5.45 20.81
CA GLU A 315 -7.90 -4.41 19.85
C GLU A 315 -6.99 -4.34 18.61
N ARG A 316 -5.91 -5.14 18.54
CA ARG A 316 -4.91 -5.08 17.44
C ARG A 316 -5.50 -5.32 16.05
N GLY A 317 -6.43 -6.27 15.91
CA GLY A 317 -7.09 -6.54 14.63
C GLY A 317 -7.88 -5.32 14.12
N MET A 318 -8.64 -4.68 15.01
CA MET A 318 -9.39 -3.47 14.70
C MET A 318 -8.49 -2.28 14.38
N ALA A 319 -7.40 -2.11 15.14
CA ALA A 319 -6.40 -1.07 14.90
C ALA A 319 -5.71 -1.22 13.53
N SER A 320 -5.41 -2.45 13.13
CA SER A 320 -4.84 -2.75 11.81
C SER A 320 -5.81 -2.39 10.68
N GLY A 321 -7.07 -2.81 10.79
CA GLY A 321 -8.11 -2.48 9.81
C GLY A 321 -8.37 -0.97 9.71
N LEU A 322 -8.44 -0.27 10.84
CA LEU A 322 -8.61 1.18 10.89
C LEU A 322 -7.40 1.88 10.25
N SER A 323 -6.17 1.47 10.56
CA SER A 323 -4.95 2.03 9.97
C SER A 323 -4.92 1.86 8.47
N ALA A 324 -5.30 0.69 7.95
CA ALA A 324 -5.38 0.44 6.51
C ALA A 324 -6.43 1.34 5.82
N SER A 325 -7.60 1.51 6.42
CA SER A 325 -8.67 2.38 5.90
C SER A 325 -8.26 3.86 5.91
N LEU A 326 -7.63 4.31 7.01
CA LEU A 326 -7.13 5.68 7.17
C LEU A 326 -5.94 6.00 6.25
N TRP A 327 -5.26 5.00 5.74
CA TRP A 327 -4.27 5.18 4.69
C TRP A 327 -4.91 5.22 3.29
N ARG A 328 -5.75 4.24 2.95
CA ARG A 328 -6.27 4.07 1.59
C ARG A 328 -7.28 5.15 1.18
N LEU A 329 -8.25 5.46 2.02
CA LEU A 329 -9.34 6.37 1.68
C LEU A 329 -8.86 7.82 1.48
N PRO A 330 -8.12 8.46 2.41
CA PRO A 330 -7.62 9.81 2.18
C PRO A 330 -6.62 9.90 1.01
N ASN A 331 -5.79 8.87 0.81
CA ASN A 331 -4.87 8.79 -0.32
C ASN A 331 -5.61 8.80 -1.66
N ALA A 332 -6.66 7.99 -1.79
CA ALA A 332 -7.45 7.93 -3.01
C ALA A 332 -8.26 9.20 -3.29
N LEU A 333 -8.85 9.81 -2.26
CA LEU A 333 -9.59 11.07 -2.41
C LEU A 333 -8.67 12.21 -2.83
N SER A 334 -7.49 12.32 -2.22
CA SER A 334 -6.52 13.35 -2.58
C SER A 334 -5.90 13.14 -3.96
N SER A 335 -5.88 11.91 -4.50
CA SER A 335 -5.39 11.66 -5.85
C SER A 335 -6.25 12.36 -6.92
N THR A 336 -7.55 12.51 -6.71
CA THR A 336 -8.42 13.29 -7.60
C THR A 336 -8.00 14.76 -7.64
N VAL A 337 -7.67 15.34 -6.48
CA VAL A 337 -7.19 16.73 -6.39
C VAL A 337 -5.82 16.87 -7.09
N GLY A 338 -4.90 15.95 -6.82
CA GLY A 338 -3.60 15.90 -7.49
C GLY A 338 -3.71 15.78 -9.01
N ALA A 339 -4.63 14.94 -9.48
CA ALA A 339 -4.90 14.76 -10.92
C ALA A 339 -5.41 16.03 -11.58
N ILE A 340 -6.31 16.78 -10.91
CA ILE A 340 -6.78 18.09 -11.38
C ILE A 340 -5.60 19.06 -11.51
N TRP A 341 -4.75 19.19 -10.49
CA TRP A 341 -3.62 20.11 -10.51
C TRP A 341 -2.62 19.78 -11.60
N ILE A 342 -2.29 18.49 -11.78
CA ILE A 342 -1.43 18.04 -12.89
C ILE A 342 -2.07 18.39 -14.23
N GLY A 343 -3.37 18.15 -14.42
CA GLY A 343 -4.10 18.47 -15.65
C GLY A 343 -4.16 19.97 -15.96
N LEU A 344 -4.10 20.84 -14.93
CA LEU A 344 -4.01 22.29 -15.07
C LEU A 344 -2.57 22.80 -15.28
N GLY A 345 -1.56 21.90 -15.34
CA GLY A 345 -0.15 22.27 -15.48
C GLY A 345 0.51 22.74 -14.18
N LEU A 346 -0.17 22.63 -13.03
CA LEU A 346 0.36 23.00 -11.71
C LEU A 346 1.25 21.87 -11.15
N LEU A 347 2.29 21.47 -11.90
CA LEU A 347 3.07 20.26 -11.67
C LEU A 347 3.82 20.22 -10.33
N ALA A 348 4.26 21.37 -9.82
CA ALA A 348 4.97 21.43 -8.54
C ALA A 348 4.04 21.47 -7.32
N LEU A 349 2.79 21.93 -7.50
CA LEU A 349 1.85 22.16 -6.40
C LEU A 349 1.54 20.89 -5.57
N PRO A 350 1.28 19.72 -6.18
CA PRO A 350 1.06 18.47 -5.43
C PRO A 350 2.21 18.15 -4.47
N PHE A 351 3.46 18.34 -4.89
CA PHE A 351 4.65 18.05 -4.07
C PHE A 351 4.82 19.04 -2.93
N TYR A 352 4.60 20.33 -3.18
CA TYR A 352 4.77 21.34 -2.13
C TYR A 352 3.69 21.24 -1.06
N VAL A 353 2.42 21.02 -1.46
CA VAL A 353 1.35 20.80 -0.49
C VAL A 353 1.59 19.50 0.28
N ALA A 354 2.01 18.42 -0.40
CA ALA A 354 2.39 17.18 0.28
C ALA A 354 3.56 17.39 1.25
N THR A 355 4.55 18.23 0.90
CA THR A 355 5.67 18.57 1.78
C THR A 355 5.18 19.23 3.07
N VAL A 356 4.31 20.23 2.97
CA VAL A 356 3.73 20.87 4.16
C VAL A 356 3.00 19.86 5.03
N LEU A 357 2.16 19.01 4.44
CA LEU A 357 1.44 17.97 5.17
C LEU A 357 2.39 16.96 5.84
N TYR A 358 3.46 16.56 5.18
CA TYR A 358 4.45 15.63 5.73
C TYR A 358 5.24 16.25 6.87
N VAL A 359 5.68 17.52 6.74
CA VAL A 359 6.36 18.23 7.81
C VAL A 359 5.45 18.33 9.04
N LEU A 360 4.19 18.74 8.85
CA LEU A 360 3.20 18.81 9.94
C LEU A 360 2.97 17.42 10.57
N ALA A 361 2.86 16.39 9.75
CA ALA A 361 2.67 15.01 10.22
C ALA A 361 3.87 14.53 11.05
N ILE A 362 5.10 14.72 10.54
CA ILE A 362 6.34 14.28 11.20
C ILE A 362 6.56 15.05 12.51
N VAL A 363 6.34 16.36 12.51
CA VAL A 363 6.44 17.20 13.72
C VAL A 363 5.39 16.77 14.76
N SER A 364 4.13 16.58 14.33
CA SER A 364 3.08 16.08 15.20
C SER A 364 3.42 14.69 15.78
N PHE A 365 3.91 13.78 14.93
CA PHE A 365 4.34 12.46 15.35
C PHE A 365 5.44 12.52 16.40
N TRP A 366 6.47 13.33 16.18
CA TRP A 366 7.54 13.53 17.14
C TRP A 366 7.02 13.99 18.50
N PHE A 367 6.20 15.07 18.54
CA PHE A 367 5.68 15.59 19.79
C PHE A 367 4.73 14.61 20.50
N LEU A 368 3.97 13.83 19.76
CA LEU A 368 3.01 12.88 20.31
C LEU A 368 3.66 11.60 20.87
N PHE A 369 4.82 11.19 20.31
CA PHE A 369 5.42 9.89 20.61
C PHE A 369 6.86 9.95 21.17
N LYS A 370 7.55 11.10 21.18
CA LYS A 370 8.96 11.24 21.61
C LYS A 370 9.30 10.66 23.00
N GLY A 371 8.32 10.52 23.87
CA GLY A 371 8.50 9.95 25.23
C GLY A 371 7.95 8.53 25.37
N THR A 372 7.49 7.93 24.29
CA THR A 372 6.85 6.61 24.33
C THR A 372 7.91 5.52 24.23
N ARG A 373 8.00 4.65 25.25
CA ARG A 373 8.82 3.44 25.24
C ARG A 373 7.93 2.24 24.97
N LEU A 374 8.37 1.32 24.13
CA LEU A 374 7.65 0.06 23.93
C LEU A 374 7.85 -0.85 25.15
N PRO A 375 6.84 -1.68 25.51
CA PRO A 375 6.95 -2.64 26.60
C PRO A 375 8.14 -3.60 26.46
N GLU A 376 8.55 -3.89 25.21
CA GLU A 376 9.70 -4.76 24.90
C GLU A 376 11.04 -4.06 25.20
N GLU A 377 11.18 -2.78 24.93
CA GLU A 377 12.38 -1.99 25.29
C GLU A 377 12.53 -1.87 26.82
N SER A 378 11.41 -1.78 27.54
CA SER A 378 11.40 -1.76 29.00
C SER A 378 11.85 -3.10 29.60
N ARG A 379 11.51 -4.24 28.98
CA ARG A 379 11.93 -5.57 29.41
C ARG A 379 13.41 -5.81 29.14
N ALA A 380 13.93 -5.39 28.00
CA ALA A 380 15.37 -5.50 27.67
C ALA A 380 16.26 -4.67 28.59
N THR A 381 15.75 -3.60 29.18
CA THR A 381 16.49 -2.76 30.14
C THR A 381 16.46 -3.33 31.56
N VAL A 382 15.43 -4.12 31.90
CA VAL A 382 15.27 -4.72 33.25
C VAL A 382 15.99 -6.06 33.36
N GLN A 383 16.09 -6.85 32.29
CA GLN A 383 16.79 -8.14 32.32
C GLN A 383 18.28 -8.07 32.72
N PRO A 384 19.11 -7.14 32.21
CA PRO A 384 20.50 -7.02 32.64
C PRO A 384 20.64 -6.52 34.08
N LEU A 385 19.69 -5.75 34.61
CA LEU A 385 19.68 -5.31 35.99
C LEU A 385 19.33 -6.44 36.98
N VAL A 386 18.40 -7.32 36.58
CA VAL A 386 18.02 -8.48 37.41
C VAL A 386 19.14 -9.52 37.42
N SER A 387 19.79 -9.79 36.27
CA SER A 387 20.92 -10.71 36.19
C SER A 387 22.14 -10.21 36.96
N SER A 388 22.42 -8.91 36.97
CA SER A 388 23.53 -8.34 37.77
C SER A 388 23.25 -8.36 39.27
N ILE A 389 21.99 -8.23 39.69
CA ILE A 389 21.60 -8.33 41.13
C ILE A 389 21.65 -9.80 41.59
N GLU A 390 21.29 -10.76 40.73
CA GLU A 390 21.39 -12.19 41.03
C GLU A 390 22.87 -12.65 41.10
N GLU A 391 23.75 -12.15 40.22
CA GLU A 391 25.19 -12.42 40.29
C GLU A 391 25.84 -11.81 41.54
N GLU A 392 25.49 -10.61 41.97
CA GLU A 392 25.98 -10.00 43.21
C GLU A 392 25.48 -10.74 44.48
N SER A 393 24.26 -11.31 44.43
CA SER A 393 23.71 -12.06 45.57
C SER A 393 24.31 -13.45 45.74
N VAL A 394 24.89 -14.05 44.69
CA VAL A 394 25.55 -15.37 44.72
C VAL A 394 27.01 -15.28 45.15
N VAL A 395 27.64 -14.11 45.06
CA VAL A 395 29.05 -13.89 45.49
C VAL A 395 29.17 -13.56 46.98
N THR A 396 28.04 -13.32 47.67
CA THR A 396 28.02 -12.91 49.09
C THR A 396 27.57 -14.02 50.06
N VAL A 397 27.50 -15.28 49.65
CA VAL A 397 27.30 -16.48 50.47
C VAL A 397 28.52 -17.39 50.32
#